data_a4357d02d179031716119e1356eeb443
#
_entry.id   a4357d02d179031716119e1356eeb443
#
_cell.length_a   1.000
_cell.length_b   1.000
_cell.length_c   1.000
_cell.angle_alpha   90.00
_cell.angle_beta   90.00
_cell.angle_gamma   90.00
#
_symmetry.space_group_name_H-M   'P 1'
#
loop_
_entity.id
_entity.type
_entity.pdbx_description
1 polymer ?
#
loop_
_entity_poly.entity_id
_entity_poly.type
_entity_poly.pdbx_seq_one_letter_code
_entity_poly.pdbx_strand_id
1 'polypeptide(L)'
;MIFSELYSAYYNAVAAILKEAAENKIDSGRIRDIIEKYAFGESVLNIEPALKEGRWSLLKPDGTSVLEKKPTMPLTKVEKQWLKSISMDPRVSLFFPEGTCSGSNPNTDTCQINMGYDDDISPLFTPADYELFDRYLDGDDYTDENYRSNFRLILDAIKNQYPLSIHMENRTGKRVRQAVLPDHLEYSEKDDKFRLIGAWKKSRVIINLGRISDCRRYKGPEEPLNETKENGLKKATSRKVVFELDDRRNALERVLLHFAHFEKQAEHIDERKYKVTVIYDRDDETEMVIRLLSFGPMVKVIAPESFVDLIKKRLVDQKSCGL
;
A
#
# COMPACT_ATOMS: atom_id res chain seq x y z
N MET A 1 0.00 32.28 11.22
CA MET A 1 -0.39 31.20 10.27
C MET A 1 0.41 29.95 10.59
N ILE A 2 -0.03 29.20 11.59
CA ILE A 2 0.71 28.05 12.14
C ILE A 2 0.49 26.77 11.31
N PHE A 3 -0.47 26.77 10.38
CA PHE A 3 -0.91 25.59 9.62
C PHE A 3 -0.88 25.78 8.09
N SER A 4 -0.01 26.63 7.55
CA SER A 4 0.16 26.66 6.10
C SER A 4 1.07 25.50 5.68
N GLU A 5 0.73 24.77 4.64
CA GLU A 5 1.56 23.71 4.05
C GLU A 5 3.00 24.17 3.79
N LEU A 6 3.17 25.45 3.44
CA LEU A 6 4.46 26.05 3.19
C LEU A 6 5.38 25.99 4.43
N TYR A 7 4.84 26.27 5.61
CA TYR A 7 5.63 26.21 6.86
C TYR A 7 5.95 24.78 7.26
N SER A 8 5.02 23.85 7.05
CA SER A 8 5.27 22.44 7.28
C SER A 8 6.37 21.90 6.36
N ALA A 9 6.36 22.27 5.07
CA ALA A 9 7.38 21.89 4.11
C ALA A 9 8.75 22.47 4.49
N TYR A 10 8.81 23.72 4.89
CA TYR A 10 10.04 24.37 5.36
C TYR A 10 10.58 23.72 6.63
N TYR A 11 9.71 23.45 7.59
CA TYR A 11 10.10 22.76 8.82
C TYR A 11 10.68 21.37 8.50
N ASN A 12 10.03 20.60 7.65
CA ASN A 12 10.46 19.26 7.29
C ASN A 12 11.83 19.28 6.56
N ALA A 13 12.03 20.23 5.63
CA ALA A 13 13.30 20.39 4.92
C ALA A 13 14.43 20.77 5.88
N VAL A 14 14.21 21.77 6.74
CA VAL A 14 15.19 22.21 7.73
C VAL A 14 15.50 21.13 8.75
N ALA A 15 14.47 20.43 9.25
CA ALA A 15 14.64 19.31 10.17
C ALA A 15 15.47 18.17 9.55
N ALA A 16 15.24 17.85 8.29
CA ALA A 16 16.01 16.84 7.56
C ALA A 16 17.48 17.25 7.37
N ILE A 17 17.73 18.52 7.01
CA ILE A 17 19.08 19.10 6.92
C ILE A 17 19.80 18.99 8.26
N LEU A 18 19.15 19.41 9.35
CA LEU A 18 19.75 19.39 10.69
C LEU A 18 19.96 17.97 11.24
N LYS A 19 19.09 17.01 10.86
CA LYS A 19 19.30 15.59 11.19
C LYS A 19 20.59 15.06 10.60
N GLU A 20 20.84 15.36 9.33
CA GLU A 20 22.04 14.91 8.62
C GLU A 20 23.27 15.68 9.12
N ALA A 21 23.14 17.00 9.34
CA ALA A 21 24.19 17.87 9.87
C ALA A 21 24.59 17.55 11.33
N ALA A 22 23.75 16.85 12.09
CA ALA A 22 24.06 16.39 13.43
C ALA A 22 25.01 15.17 13.44
N GLU A 23 25.06 14.41 12.35
CA GLU A 23 25.91 13.22 12.22
C GLU A 23 27.15 13.49 11.38
N ASN A 24 26.98 14.28 10.31
CA ASN A 24 28.03 14.55 9.33
C ASN A 24 28.03 16.03 8.90
N LYS A 25 29.15 16.49 8.35
CA LYS A 25 29.18 17.79 7.68
C LYS A 25 28.30 17.74 6.43
N ILE A 26 27.47 18.76 6.25
CA ILE A 26 26.59 18.88 5.08
C ILE A 26 27.10 20.00 4.16
N ASP A 27 27.15 19.72 2.88
CA ASP A 27 27.49 20.69 1.84
C ASP A 27 26.30 21.34 1.17
N SER A 28 26.52 22.29 0.30
CA SER A 28 25.49 23.02 -0.43
C SER A 28 24.70 22.13 -1.39
N GLY A 29 25.38 21.18 -2.03
CA GLY A 29 24.73 20.26 -2.96
C GLY A 29 23.68 19.41 -2.20
N ARG A 30 24.12 18.85 -1.07
CA ARG A 30 23.25 18.02 -0.24
C ARG A 30 22.09 18.79 0.38
N ILE A 31 22.32 20.04 0.78
CA ILE A 31 21.24 20.92 1.26
C ILE A 31 20.18 21.11 0.19
N ARG A 32 20.57 21.35 -1.07
CA ARG A 32 19.61 21.50 -2.19
C ARG A 32 18.82 20.23 -2.45
N ASP A 33 19.51 19.09 -2.51
CA ASP A 33 18.83 17.77 -2.70
C ASP A 33 17.76 17.51 -1.64
N ILE A 34 18.07 17.86 -0.38
CA ILE A 34 17.09 17.70 0.72
C ILE A 34 15.93 18.68 0.55
N ILE A 35 16.19 19.93 0.18
CA ILE A 35 15.14 20.92 -0.02
C ILE A 35 14.21 20.49 -1.17
N GLU A 36 14.76 20.04 -2.30
CA GLU A 36 13.97 19.55 -3.42
C GLU A 36 13.10 18.34 -3.06
N LYS A 37 13.60 17.49 -2.16
CA LYS A 37 12.85 16.30 -1.70
C LYS A 37 11.72 16.62 -0.72
N TYR A 38 11.88 17.59 0.16
CA TYR A 38 10.96 17.87 1.27
C TYR A 38 10.17 19.16 1.15
N ALA A 39 10.54 20.02 0.21
CA ALA A 39 9.91 21.30 -0.04
C ALA A 39 9.73 21.53 -1.55
N PHE A 40 9.49 22.78 -1.96
CA PHE A 40 9.36 23.16 -3.37
C PHE A 40 10.74 23.57 -3.93
N GLY A 41 10.97 23.41 -5.24
CA GLY A 41 12.23 23.78 -5.89
C GLY A 41 12.64 25.23 -5.61
N GLU A 42 11.68 26.18 -5.63
CA GLU A 42 11.92 27.58 -5.32
C GLU A 42 12.30 27.83 -3.84
N SER A 43 12.00 26.88 -2.95
CA SER A 43 12.33 26.98 -1.53
C SER A 43 13.85 27.03 -1.27
N VAL A 44 14.66 26.56 -2.22
CA VAL A 44 16.13 26.65 -2.19
C VAL A 44 16.57 28.11 -2.06
N LEU A 45 15.89 29.03 -2.77
CA LEU A 45 16.21 30.47 -2.76
C LEU A 45 16.00 31.13 -1.38
N ASN A 46 15.20 30.53 -0.52
CA ASN A 46 14.94 31.05 0.82
C ASN A 46 15.66 30.27 1.91
N ILE A 47 15.62 28.93 1.86
CA ILE A 47 16.14 28.07 2.94
C ILE A 47 17.67 28.06 2.94
N GLU A 48 18.31 27.83 1.79
CA GLU A 48 19.76 27.73 1.72
C GLU A 48 20.46 29.05 2.19
N PRO A 49 20.08 30.26 1.69
CA PRO A 49 20.68 31.51 2.20
C PRO A 49 20.38 31.74 3.67
N ALA A 50 19.16 31.42 4.15
CA ALA A 50 18.82 31.64 5.55
C ALA A 50 19.66 30.79 6.53
N LEU A 51 20.07 29.60 6.12
CA LEU A 51 20.94 28.73 6.90
C LEU A 51 22.42 29.18 6.80
N LYS A 52 22.91 29.59 5.61
CA LYS A 52 24.30 29.93 5.37
C LYS A 52 24.67 31.33 5.83
N GLU A 53 23.79 32.31 5.64
CA GLU A 53 24.00 33.70 6.03
C GLU A 53 23.75 33.93 7.53
N GLY A 54 23.38 32.89 8.27
CA GLY A 54 23.16 32.95 9.69
C GLY A 54 21.84 33.63 10.13
N ARG A 55 20.93 33.89 9.18
CA ARG A 55 19.56 34.36 9.53
C ARG A 55 18.84 33.35 10.41
N TRP A 56 19.06 32.08 10.13
CA TRP A 56 18.72 30.97 11.00
C TRP A 56 19.99 30.36 11.54
N SER A 57 20.38 30.72 12.75
CA SER A 57 21.63 30.28 13.42
C SER A 57 21.55 28.78 13.79
N LEU A 58 21.20 27.90 12.83
CA LEU A 58 20.99 26.46 13.04
C LEU A 58 22.15 25.60 12.49
N LEU A 59 22.95 26.15 11.56
CA LEU A 59 24.15 25.52 11.05
C LEU A 59 25.38 26.34 11.43
N LYS A 60 26.46 25.64 11.75
CA LYS A 60 27.79 26.25 11.92
C LYS A 60 28.44 26.51 10.56
N PRO A 61 29.41 27.39 10.47
CA PRO A 61 30.15 27.68 9.23
C PRO A 61 30.80 26.44 8.59
N ASP A 62 31.11 25.43 9.40
CA ASP A 62 31.70 24.16 8.96
C ASP A 62 30.70 23.15 8.40
N GLY A 63 29.41 23.48 8.36
CA GLY A 63 28.34 22.63 7.87
C GLY A 63 27.81 21.64 8.90
N THR A 64 28.15 21.76 10.18
CA THR A 64 27.57 20.92 11.25
C THR A 64 26.39 21.62 11.93
N SER A 65 25.51 20.84 12.54
CA SER A 65 24.35 21.36 13.29
C SER A 65 24.82 22.05 14.60
N VAL A 66 24.11 23.11 14.97
CA VAL A 66 24.21 23.72 16.31
C VAL A 66 23.47 22.88 17.36
N LEU A 67 22.50 22.06 16.94
CA LEU A 67 21.72 21.23 17.83
C LEU A 67 22.52 20.01 18.29
N GLU A 68 22.51 19.74 19.60
CA GLU A 68 23.13 18.54 20.18
C GLU A 68 22.33 17.26 19.90
N LYS A 69 21.02 17.39 19.64
CA LYS A 69 20.12 16.28 19.35
C LYS A 69 19.44 16.48 18.01
N LYS A 70 19.12 15.38 17.35
CA LYS A 70 18.36 15.41 16.12
C LYS A 70 17.00 16.07 16.34
N PRO A 71 16.57 17.01 15.49
CA PRO A 71 15.26 17.62 15.62
C PRO A 71 14.17 16.59 15.41
N THR A 72 13.14 16.66 16.24
CA THR A 72 11.91 15.87 16.12
C THR A 72 10.74 16.80 15.87
N MET A 73 9.81 16.40 15.04
CA MET A 73 8.59 17.15 14.80
C MET A 73 7.63 16.90 15.99
N PRO A 74 7.27 17.92 16.79
CA PRO A 74 6.29 17.74 17.83
C PRO A 74 4.91 17.54 17.20
N LEU A 75 4.23 16.48 17.60
CA LEU A 75 2.87 16.22 17.18
C LEU A 75 1.88 17.10 17.93
N THR A 76 0.91 17.65 17.23
CA THR A 76 -0.24 18.35 17.84
C THR A 76 -1.10 17.38 18.64
N LYS A 77 -1.97 17.90 19.50
CA LYS A 77 -2.91 17.06 20.27
C LYS A 77 -3.80 16.24 19.34
N VAL A 78 -4.30 16.85 18.26
CA VAL A 78 -5.18 16.18 17.30
C VAL A 78 -4.45 15.06 16.56
N GLU A 79 -3.20 15.28 16.12
CA GLU A 79 -2.39 14.22 15.49
C GLU A 79 -2.13 13.05 16.43
N LYS A 80 -1.85 13.33 17.71
CA LYS A 80 -1.67 12.29 18.73
C LYS A 80 -2.96 11.48 18.93
N GLN A 81 -4.12 12.16 19.02
CA GLN A 81 -5.43 11.51 19.12
C GLN A 81 -5.73 10.65 17.90
N TRP A 82 -5.41 11.15 16.69
CA TRP A 82 -5.58 10.41 15.45
C TRP A 82 -4.68 9.18 15.38
N LEU A 83 -3.41 9.31 15.70
CA LEU A 83 -2.47 8.18 15.78
C LEU A 83 -2.94 7.14 16.81
N LYS A 84 -3.49 7.56 17.95
CA LYS A 84 -4.08 6.64 18.93
C LYS A 84 -5.27 5.89 18.34
N SER A 85 -6.14 6.54 17.57
CA SER A 85 -7.26 5.89 16.88
C SER A 85 -6.78 4.85 15.85
N ILE A 86 -5.79 5.21 15.02
CA ILE A 86 -5.22 4.30 14.02
C ILE A 86 -4.54 3.09 14.70
N SER A 87 -3.87 3.30 15.83
CA SER A 87 -3.19 2.22 16.55
C SER A 87 -4.15 1.17 17.13
N MET A 88 -5.43 1.49 17.24
CA MET A 88 -6.48 0.54 17.65
C MET A 88 -6.92 -0.40 16.53
N ASP A 89 -6.53 -0.15 15.27
CA ASP A 89 -6.82 -1.05 14.16
C ASP A 89 -5.90 -2.28 14.25
N PRO A 90 -6.46 -3.51 14.32
CA PRO A 90 -5.67 -4.74 14.40
C PRO A 90 -4.68 -4.90 13.25
N ARG A 91 -5.04 -4.41 12.04
CA ARG A 91 -4.18 -4.47 10.84
C ARG A 91 -2.92 -3.63 11.01
N VAL A 92 -3.04 -2.47 11.63
CA VAL A 92 -1.89 -1.59 11.90
C VAL A 92 -0.91 -2.27 12.86
N SER A 93 -1.41 -3.02 13.84
CA SER A 93 -0.59 -3.74 14.81
C SER A 93 0.33 -4.79 14.19
N LEU A 94 -0.01 -5.32 13.01
CA LEU A 94 0.80 -6.30 12.26
C LEU A 94 2.18 -5.76 11.88
N PHE A 95 2.28 -4.45 11.61
CA PHE A 95 3.51 -3.79 11.14
C PHE A 95 4.47 -3.40 12.27
N PHE A 96 4.05 -3.53 13.52
CA PHE A 96 4.88 -3.18 14.66
C PHE A 96 5.55 -4.41 15.28
N PRO A 97 6.78 -4.27 15.82
CA PRO A 97 7.50 -5.37 16.50
C PRO A 97 6.73 -5.92 17.70
N GLU A 98 7.01 -7.15 18.06
CA GLU A 98 6.50 -7.73 19.30
C GLU A 98 6.97 -6.93 20.52
N GLY A 99 6.09 -6.78 21.50
CA GLY A 99 6.37 -5.98 22.71
C GLY A 99 6.12 -4.46 22.55
N THR A 100 5.83 -3.97 21.34
CA THR A 100 5.39 -2.57 21.14
C THR A 100 3.94 -2.36 21.61
N CYS A 101 3.21 -3.47 21.75
CA CYS A 101 1.84 -3.47 22.25
C CYS A 101 1.86 -3.62 23.78
N SER A 102 1.52 -2.57 24.51
CA SER A 102 1.30 -2.64 25.96
C SER A 102 -0.21 -2.60 26.26
N GLY A 103 -0.69 -3.66 26.92
CA GLY A 103 -2.04 -3.74 27.48
C GLY A 103 -3.07 -4.35 26.55
N SER A 104 -3.33 -5.64 26.73
CA SER A 104 -4.61 -6.24 26.34
C SER A 104 -5.66 -5.73 27.30
N ASN A 105 -6.57 -4.88 26.84
CA ASN A 105 -7.78 -4.60 27.58
C ASN A 105 -8.66 -5.87 27.50
N PRO A 106 -9.00 -6.56 28.61
CA PRO A 106 -9.73 -7.81 28.58
C PRO A 106 -11.13 -7.72 27.95
N ASN A 107 -11.60 -6.51 27.65
CA ASN A 107 -12.90 -6.25 27.05
C ASN A 107 -12.85 -5.82 25.56
N THR A 108 -11.66 -5.67 25.01
CA THR A 108 -11.49 -5.35 23.57
C THR A 108 -10.23 -6.06 23.09
N ASP A 109 -10.37 -6.92 22.08
CA ASP A 109 -9.26 -7.64 21.41
C ASP A 109 -8.26 -6.70 20.69
N THR A 110 -8.21 -5.43 21.08
CA THR A 110 -7.39 -4.39 20.46
C THR A 110 -6.05 -4.27 21.16
N CYS A 111 -5.00 -4.62 20.45
CA CYS A 111 -3.63 -4.34 20.85
C CYS A 111 -3.38 -2.83 20.80
N GLN A 112 -3.17 -2.19 21.96
CA GLN A 112 -2.77 -0.78 21.98
C GLN A 112 -1.26 -0.68 21.75
N ILE A 113 -0.89 -0.07 20.64
CA ILE A 113 0.51 0.21 20.35
C ILE A 113 0.98 1.33 21.28
N ASN A 114 2.00 1.04 22.09
CA ASN A 114 2.62 2.07 22.93
C ASN A 114 3.49 2.97 22.03
N MET A 115 2.92 4.09 21.59
CA MET A 115 3.63 5.09 20.79
C MET A 115 4.45 6.07 21.65
N GLY A 116 4.60 5.82 22.95
CA GLY A 116 5.31 6.74 23.85
C GLY A 116 4.62 8.08 24.07
N TYR A 117 3.32 8.16 23.81
CA TYR A 117 2.50 9.32 24.10
C TYR A 117 1.87 9.19 25.50
N ASP A 118 1.60 10.32 26.14
CA ASP A 118 0.93 10.39 27.44
C ASP A 118 -0.35 9.55 27.45
N ASP A 119 -0.54 8.74 28.50
CA ASP A 119 -1.72 7.88 28.68
C ASP A 119 -3.04 8.70 28.73
N ASP A 120 -2.94 10.00 29.03
CA ASP A 120 -4.07 10.93 29.12
C ASP A 120 -4.68 11.36 27.77
N ILE A 121 -4.12 10.91 26.63
CA ILE A 121 -4.65 11.27 25.31
C ILE A 121 -5.77 10.31 24.94
N SER A 122 -7.00 10.80 24.85
CA SER A 122 -8.14 10.05 24.30
C SER A 122 -8.00 9.89 22.78
N PRO A 123 -8.42 8.74 22.18
CA PRO A 123 -8.47 8.60 20.73
C PRO A 123 -9.45 9.60 20.12
N LEU A 124 -9.24 9.97 18.85
CA LEU A 124 -10.14 10.86 18.11
C LEU A 124 -11.46 10.16 17.78
N PHE A 125 -11.37 8.88 17.44
CA PHE A 125 -12.49 7.97 17.23
C PHE A 125 -12.07 6.54 17.62
N THR A 126 -13.05 5.67 17.86
CA THR A 126 -12.87 4.26 18.16
C THR A 126 -13.60 3.38 17.16
N PRO A 127 -13.29 2.09 17.02
CA PRO A 127 -14.06 1.18 16.17
C PRO A 127 -15.55 1.10 16.50
N ALA A 128 -15.97 1.52 17.70
CA ALA A 128 -17.37 1.56 18.10
C ALA A 128 -18.15 2.77 17.56
N ASP A 129 -17.45 3.78 17.01
CA ASP A 129 -18.07 5.01 16.51
C ASP A 129 -18.56 4.90 15.06
N TYR A 130 -18.24 3.78 14.35
CA TYR A 130 -18.64 3.55 12.97
C TYR A 130 -18.83 2.08 12.67
N GLU A 131 -19.62 1.79 11.62
CA GLU A 131 -19.89 0.45 11.13
C GLU A 131 -19.40 0.30 9.69
N LEU A 132 -18.71 -0.81 9.40
CA LEU A 132 -18.26 -1.15 8.05
C LEU A 132 -19.32 -2.04 7.37
N PHE A 133 -20.19 -1.44 6.56
CA PHE A 133 -21.38 -2.12 6.05
C PHE A 133 -21.14 -3.05 4.84
N ASP A 134 -20.07 -2.84 4.07
CA ASP A 134 -19.77 -3.60 2.85
C ASP A 134 -18.57 -4.56 2.98
N ARG A 135 -18.13 -4.80 4.23
CA ARG A 135 -17.08 -5.74 4.55
C ARG A 135 -17.61 -7.16 4.67
N TYR A 136 -16.95 -8.14 4.06
CA TYR A 136 -17.26 -9.55 4.30
C TYR A 136 -16.83 -9.98 5.71
N LEU A 137 -17.64 -10.88 6.32
CA LEU A 137 -17.40 -11.37 7.68
C LEU A 137 -16.30 -12.45 7.78
N ASP A 138 -15.75 -12.89 6.63
CA ASP A 138 -14.75 -13.97 6.55
C ASP A 138 -13.32 -13.43 6.36
N GLY A 139 -13.03 -12.24 6.86
CA GLY A 139 -11.71 -11.62 6.88
C GLY A 139 -10.64 -12.47 7.57
N ASP A 140 -9.37 -12.07 7.42
CA ASP A 140 -8.28 -12.72 8.13
C ASP A 140 -8.35 -12.41 9.64
N ASP A 141 -7.97 -13.37 10.48
CA ASP A 141 -7.87 -13.16 11.93
C ASP A 141 -6.51 -12.49 12.27
N TYR A 142 -6.54 -11.17 12.43
CA TYR A 142 -5.35 -10.37 12.77
C TYR A 142 -4.91 -10.49 14.23
N THR A 143 -5.70 -11.17 15.07
CA THR A 143 -5.39 -11.41 16.49
C THR A 143 -4.66 -12.73 16.69
N ASP A 144 -4.74 -13.66 15.73
CA ASP A 144 -4.02 -14.94 15.77
C ASP A 144 -2.51 -14.73 15.81
N GLU A 145 -1.85 -15.25 16.82
CA GLU A 145 -0.40 -15.12 17.03
C GLU A 145 0.41 -15.74 15.88
N ASN A 146 -0.05 -16.88 15.34
CA ASN A 146 0.61 -17.53 14.21
C ASN A 146 0.51 -16.68 12.94
N TYR A 147 -0.66 -16.09 12.68
CA TYR A 147 -0.86 -15.15 11.59
C TYR A 147 0.08 -13.95 11.71
N ARG A 148 0.15 -13.33 12.89
CA ARG A 148 1.01 -12.18 13.16
C ARG A 148 2.49 -12.50 13.00
N SER A 149 2.92 -13.66 13.49
CA SER A 149 4.31 -14.14 13.36
C SER A 149 4.67 -14.36 11.89
N ASN A 150 3.81 -15.05 11.14
CA ASN A 150 3.99 -15.30 9.70
C ASN A 150 4.03 -13.97 8.92
N PHE A 151 3.12 -13.02 9.22
CA PHE A 151 3.07 -11.71 8.58
C PHE A 151 4.37 -10.93 8.75
N ARG A 152 4.91 -10.88 9.98
CA ARG A 152 6.17 -10.19 10.28
C ARG A 152 7.37 -10.83 9.60
N LEU A 153 7.42 -12.17 9.56
CA LEU A 153 8.47 -12.88 8.85
C LEU A 153 8.43 -12.59 7.34
N ILE A 154 7.23 -12.51 6.77
CA ILE A 154 7.04 -12.15 5.36
C ILE A 154 7.50 -10.70 5.11
N LEU A 155 7.14 -9.74 5.98
CA LEU A 155 7.61 -8.36 5.88
C LEU A 155 9.14 -8.26 5.94
N ASP A 156 9.75 -9.00 6.86
CA ASP A 156 11.22 -9.06 6.98
C ASP A 156 11.85 -9.64 5.70
N ALA A 157 11.24 -10.70 5.15
CA ALA A 157 11.70 -11.31 3.91
C ALA A 157 11.56 -10.39 2.70
N ILE A 158 10.49 -9.59 2.61
CA ILE A 158 10.32 -8.56 1.58
C ILE A 158 11.42 -7.50 1.70
N LYS A 159 11.65 -7.00 2.91
CA LYS A 159 12.64 -5.95 3.19
C LYS A 159 14.07 -6.39 2.90
N ASN A 160 14.40 -7.63 3.29
CA ASN A 160 15.76 -8.18 3.20
C ASN A 160 15.96 -9.10 1.98
N GLN A 161 14.93 -9.25 1.12
CA GLN A 161 15.00 -9.96 -0.16
C GLN A 161 15.51 -11.40 -0.05
N TYR A 162 14.97 -12.20 0.88
CA TYR A 162 15.29 -13.61 0.99
C TYR A 162 14.07 -14.52 0.78
N PRO A 163 14.27 -15.76 0.27
CA PRO A 163 13.19 -16.67 -0.01
C PRO A 163 12.62 -17.31 1.26
N LEU A 164 11.31 -17.61 1.19
CA LEU A 164 10.56 -18.30 2.23
C LEU A 164 10.09 -19.68 1.76
N SER A 165 9.92 -20.59 2.73
CA SER A 165 9.21 -21.85 2.59
C SER A 165 7.91 -21.76 3.36
N ILE A 166 6.79 -21.76 2.66
CA ILE A 166 5.46 -21.58 3.20
C ILE A 166 4.71 -22.90 3.17
N HIS A 167 4.13 -23.28 4.31
CA HIS A 167 3.20 -24.38 4.42
C HIS A 167 1.78 -23.83 4.48
N MET A 168 0.89 -24.35 3.65
CA MET A 168 -0.49 -23.87 3.55
C MET A 168 -1.44 -25.01 3.21
N GLU A 169 -2.72 -24.81 3.46
CA GLU A 169 -3.77 -25.68 2.94
C GLU A 169 -4.29 -25.15 1.61
N ASN A 170 -4.33 -26.03 0.61
CA ASN A 170 -4.94 -25.69 -0.68
C ASN A 170 -6.49 -25.70 -0.58
N ARG A 171 -7.18 -25.31 -1.66
CA ARG A 171 -8.66 -25.30 -1.71
C ARG A 171 -9.32 -26.67 -1.44
N THR A 172 -8.54 -27.77 -1.53
CA THR A 172 -9.02 -29.15 -1.31
C THR A 172 -8.60 -29.69 0.07
N GLY A 173 -8.10 -28.86 0.99
CA GLY A 173 -7.66 -29.25 2.33
C GLY A 173 -6.34 -30.02 2.36
N LYS A 174 -5.60 -30.12 1.24
CA LYS A 174 -4.28 -30.76 1.23
C LYS A 174 -3.20 -29.78 1.67
N ARG A 175 -2.33 -30.23 2.56
CA ARG A 175 -1.13 -29.46 2.94
C ARG A 175 -0.14 -29.42 1.77
N VAL A 176 0.24 -28.23 1.39
CA VAL A 176 1.18 -27.95 0.31
C VAL A 176 2.32 -27.12 0.86
N ARG A 177 3.54 -27.45 0.43
CA ARG A 177 4.73 -26.63 0.69
C ARG A 177 5.09 -25.87 -0.56
N GLN A 178 5.19 -24.53 -0.45
CA GLN A 178 5.54 -23.64 -1.54
C GLN A 178 6.76 -22.81 -1.16
N ALA A 179 7.79 -22.81 -1.99
CA ALA A 179 8.85 -21.82 -1.88
C ALA A 179 8.46 -20.55 -2.64
N VAL A 180 8.83 -19.40 -2.12
CA VAL A 180 8.53 -18.10 -2.71
C VAL A 180 9.60 -17.08 -2.34
N LEU A 181 10.02 -16.26 -3.30
CA LEU A 181 10.71 -15.00 -3.05
C LEU A 181 9.64 -13.91 -2.97
N PRO A 182 9.39 -13.36 -1.78
CA PRO A 182 8.39 -12.32 -1.59
C PRO A 182 8.76 -11.04 -2.34
N ASP A 183 7.75 -10.40 -2.95
CA ASP A 183 7.89 -9.10 -3.61
C ASP A 183 7.16 -8.01 -2.81
N HIS A 184 5.85 -8.18 -2.62
CA HIS A 184 5.03 -7.26 -1.83
C HIS A 184 3.79 -7.95 -1.24
N LEU A 185 3.09 -7.22 -0.35
CA LEU A 185 1.79 -7.59 0.17
C LEU A 185 0.70 -6.76 -0.52
N GLU A 186 -0.39 -7.42 -0.90
CA GLU A 186 -1.62 -6.78 -1.33
C GLU A 186 -2.69 -6.92 -0.24
N TYR A 187 -3.47 -5.86 -0.02
CA TYR A 187 -4.61 -5.88 0.88
C TYR A 187 -5.91 -5.68 0.09
N SER A 188 -6.85 -6.60 0.27
CA SER A 188 -8.21 -6.49 -0.24
C SER A 188 -9.11 -5.91 0.84
N GLU A 189 -9.52 -4.66 0.69
CA GLU A 189 -10.40 -3.98 1.65
C GLU A 189 -11.77 -4.67 1.73
N LYS A 190 -12.32 -5.08 0.59
CA LYS A 190 -13.60 -5.78 0.50
C LYS A 190 -13.61 -7.13 1.20
N ASP A 191 -12.54 -7.92 0.99
CA ASP A 191 -12.42 -9.26 1.58
C ASP A 191 -11.80 -9.22 2.98
N ASP A 192 -11.23 -8.08 3.36
CA ASP A 192 -10.43 -7.89 4.57
C ASP A 192 -9.32 -8.95 4.72
N LYS A 193 -8.55 -9.15 3.65
CA LYS A 193 -7.52 -10.19 3.57
C LYS A 193 -6.23 -9.67 2.97
N PHE A 194 -5.12 -10.13 3.51
CA PHE A 194 -3.81 -9.92 2.90
C PHE A 194 -3.43 -11.07 1.97
N ARG A 195 -2.76 -10.72 0.88
CA ARG A 195 -2.15 -11.65 -0.08
C ARG A 195 -0.66 -11.36 -0.20
N LEU A 196 0.13 -12.40 -0.17
CA LEU A 196 1.54 -12.32 -0.53
C LEU A 196 1.67 -12.50 -2.04
N ILE A 197 2.31 -11.54 -2.67
CA ILE A 197 2.73 -11.62 -4.06
C ILE A 197 4.23 -11.86 -4.10
N GLY A 198 4.65 -12.78 -4.92
CA GLY A 198 6.05 -13.10 -5.09
C GLY A 198 6.30 -13.99 -6.30
N ALA A 199 7.50 -14.49 -6.41
CA ALA A 199 7.90 -15.38 -7.49
C ALA A 199 8.70 -16.58 -6.98
N TRP A 200 8.60 -17.69 -7.67
CA TRP A 200 9.48 -18.84 -7.48
C TRP A 200 9.84 -19.43 -8.83
N LYS A 201 11.15 -19.54 -9.11
CA LYS A 201 11.65 -19.88 -10.44
C LYS A 201 11.08 -18.87 -11.47
N LYS A 202 10.37 -19.34 -12.47
CA LYS A 202 9.76 -18.49 -13.52
C LYS A 202 8.25 -18.28 -13.33
N SER A 203 7.69 -18.67 -12.17
CA SER A 203 6.25 -18.60 -11.92
C SER A 203 5.93 -17.54 -10.89
N ARG A 204 4.90 -16.74 -11.14
CA ARG A 204 4.28 -15.87 -10.13
C ARG A 204 3.58 -16.73 -9.09
N VAL A 205 3.69 -16.34 -7.84
CA VAL A 205 3.08 -17.03 -6.69
C VAL A 205 2.22 -16.03 -5.95
N ILE A 206 0.96 -16.38 -5.74
CA ILE A 206 -0.01 -15.58 -4.97
C ILE A 206 -0.53 -16.46 -3.83
N ILE A 207 -0.38 -16.00 -2.59
CA ILE A 207 -0.77 -16.76 -1.40
C ILE A 207 -1.61 -15.87 -0.48
N ASN A 208 -2.83 -16.31 -0.14
CA ASN A 208 -3.62 -15.66 0.90
C ASN A 208 -3.01 -15.98 2.27
N LEU A 209 -2.72 -14.95 3.06
CA LEU A 209 -2.04 -15.11 4.34
C LEU A 209 -2.83 -15.95 5.35
N GLY A 210 -4.13 -15.80 5.40
CA GLY A 210 -5.00 -16.62 6.28
C GLY A 210 -4.96 -18.12 6.02
N ARG A 211 -4.34 -18.58 4.91
CA ARG A 211 -4.14 -20.02 4.63
C ARG A 211 -2.78 -20.54 5.04
N ILE A 212 -1.90 -19.67 5.52
CA ILE A 212 -0.54 -20.05 5.89
C ILE A 212 -0.56 -20.68 7.27
N SER A 213 -0.27 -21.96 7.34
CA SER A 213 -0.13 -22.68 8.62
C SER A 213 1.24 -22.49 9.26
N ASP A 214 2.29 -22.31 8.45
CA ASP A 214 3.66 -22.10 8.93
C ASP A 214 4.51 -21.44 7.84
N CYS A 215 5.37 -20.52 8.23
CA CYS A 215 6.29 -19.82 7.35
C CYS A 215 7.70 -19.84 7.93
N ARG A 216 8.68 -20.20 7.12
CA ARG A 216 10.09 -20.27 7.53
C ARG A 216 11.00 -19.76 6.44
N ARG A 217 12.20 -19.29 6.82
CA ARG A 217 13.25 -18.98 5.87
C ARG A 217 13.61 -20.24 5.06
N TYR A 218 13.69 -20.10 3.74
CA TYR A 218 14.06 -21.20 2.85
C TYR A 218 15.53 -21.58 3.07
N LYS A 219 15.78 -22.88 3.27
CA LYS A 219 17.13 -23.45 3.52
C LYS A 219 17.59 -24.39 2.39
N GLY A 220 16.92 -24.36 1.25
CA GLY A 220 17.29 -25.18 0.09
C GLY A 220 18.48 -24.60 -0.68
N PRO A 221 18.94 -25.31 -1.73
CA PRO A 221 20.00 -24.79 -2.60
C PRO A 221 19.59 -23.45 -3.19
N GLU A 222 20.49 -22.49 -3.13
CA GLU A 222 20.35 -21.19 -3.81
C GLU A 222 20.44 -21.44 -5.32
N GLU A 223 19.30 -21.71 -5.95
CA GLU A 223 19.23 -21.56 -7.39
C GLU A 223 19.34 -20.05 -7.72
N PRO A 224 20.01 -19.66 -8.80
CA PRO A 224 20.26 -18.25 -9.10
C PRO A 224 18.94 -17.48 -9.20
N LEU A 225 18.63 -16.72 -8.15
CA LEU A 225 17.48 -15.84 -8.01
C LEU A 225 17.57 -14.61 -8.94
N ASN A 226 18.72 -14.45 -9.63
CA ASN A 226 19.08 -13.22 -10.31
C ASN A 226 18.40 -12.99 -11.68
N GLU A 227 17.69 -13.97 -12.22
CA GLU A 227 17.00 -13.81 -13.51
C GLU A 227 15.51 -13.44 -13.40
N THR A 228 14.97 -13.34 -12.18
CA THR A 228 13.55 -13.03 -11.95
C THR A 228 13.25 -11.54 -11.85
N LYS A 229 14.27 -10.67 -12.00
CA LYS A 229 14.07 -9.22 -11.88
C LYS A 229 13.35 -8.63 -13.08
N GLU A 230 12.14 -8.22 -12.80
CA GLU A 230 11.30 -7.14 -13.33
C GLU A 230 10.73 -7.20 -14.76
N ASN A 231 11.35 -7.82 -15.76
CA ASN A 231 10.87 -7.64 -17.13
C ASN A 231 10.25 -8.88 -17.81
N GLY A 232 10.42 -10.09 -17.27
CA GLY A 232 9.96 -11.32 -17.90
C GLY A 232 8.58 -11.79 -17.47
N LEU A 233 8.25 -11.69 -16.18
CA LEU A 233 6.97 -12.20 -15.65
C LEU A 233 5.79 -11.26 -15.89
N LYS A 234 5.99 -9.94 -15.85
CA LYS A 234 4.92 -8.96 -16.08
C LYS A 234 4.37 -9.00 -17.51
N LYS A 235 5.18 -9.40 -18.51
CA LYS A 235 4.75 -9.43 -19.93
C LYS A 235 3.99 -10.69 -20.35
N ALA A 236 4.22 -11.84 -19.71
CA ALA A 236 3.66 -13.12 -20.15
C ALA A 236 2.19 -13.35 -19.73
N THR A 237 1.74 -12.69 -18.65
CA THR A 237 0.39 -12.83 -18.10
C THR A 237 -0.49 -11.61 -18.31
N SER A 238 0.10 -10.48 -18.72
CA SER A 238 -0.60 -9.22 -18.91
C SER A 238 -1.55 -9.29 -20.10
N ARG A 239 -2.80 -8.93 -19.88
CA ARG A 239 -3.87 -8.82 -20.89
C ARG A 239 -4.40 -7.40 -20.91
N LYS A 240 -5.06 -7.03 -21.99
CA LYS A 240 -5.74 -5.73 -22.08
C LYS A 240 -7.20 -5.93 -22.48
N VAL A 241 -8.06 -5.13 -21.89
CA VAL A 241 -9.43 -4.98 -22.33
C VAL A 241 -9.67 -3.54 -22.77
N VAL A 242 -10.41 -3.37 -23.84
CA VAL A 242 -10.78 -2.06 -24.38
C VAL A 242 -12.31 -1.96 -24.41
N PHE A 243 -12.83 -0.88 -23.92
CA PHE A 243 -14.27 -0.64 -23.92
C PHE A 243 -14.61 0.82 -24.19
N GLU A 244 -15.77 1.04 -24.77
CA GLU A 244 -16.41 2.35 -24.89
C GLU A 244 -17.24 2.62 -23.64
N LEU A 245 -17.15 3.85 -23.15
CA LEU A 245 -17.89 4.35 -22.01
C LEU A 245 -18.77 5.53 -22.44
N ASP A 246 -20.06 5.47 -22.13
CA ASP A 246 -20.98 6.61 -22.20
C ASP A 246 -21.03 7.28 -20.82
N ASP A 247 -20.47 8.48 -20.72
CA ASP A 247 -20.32 9.23 -19.47
C ASP A 247 -21.66 9.83 -19.00
N ARG A 248 -22.57 8.96 -18.57
CA ARG A 248 -23.79 9.36 -17.89
C ARG A 248 -23.59 9.27 -16.37
N ARG A 249 -24.03 10.27 -15.65
CA ARG A 249 -23.97 10.32 -14.17
C ARG A 249 -22.53 10.19 -13.63
N ASN A 250 -21.57 10.87 -14.24
CA ASN A 250 -20.14 10.77 -13.89
C ASN A 250 -19.59 9.32 -13.98
N ALA A 251 -20.01 8.59 -15.01
CA ALA A 251 -19.57 7.20 -15.17
C ALA A 251 -18.06 7.10 -15.41
N LEU A 252 -17.45 8.11 -16.06
CA LEU A 252 -16.00 8.13 -16.29
C LEU A 252 -15.22 8.15 -14.96
N GLU A 253 -15.57 9.05 -14.06
CA GLU A 253 -14.89 9.14 -12.75
C GLU A 253 -15.06 7.85 -11.95
N ARG A 254 -16.27 7.31 -11.92
CA ARG A 254 -16.56 6.03 -11.24
C ARG A 254 -15.79 4.87 -11.82
N VAL A 255 -15.68 4.77 -13.15
CA VAL A 255 -14.88 3.75 -13.83
C VAL A 255 -13.42 3.92 -13.50
N LEU A 256 -12.87 5.15 -13.57
CA LEU A 256 -11.47 5.40 -13.26
C LEU A 256 -11.13 5.06 -11.81
N LEU A 257 -12.02 5.32 -10.86
CA LEU A 257 -11.88 4.92 -9.47
C LEU A 257 -11.98 3.39 -9.29
N HIS A 258 -12.97 2.77 -9.93
CA HIS A 258 -13.19 1.32 -9.80
C HIS A 258 -12.02 0.48 -10.34
N PHE A 259 -11.29 1.01 -11.33
CA PHE A 259 -10.08 0.44 -11.88
C PHE A 259 -8.81 1.15 -11.40
N ALA A 260 -8.82 1.81 -10.23
CA ALA A 260 -7.70 2.64 -9.75
C ALA A 260 -6.37 1.89 -9.66
N HIS A 261 -6.41 0.63 -9.27
CA HIS A 261 -5.22 -0.23 -9.10
C HIS A 261 -4.72 -0.91 -10.39
N PHE A 262 -5.42 -0.73 -11.51
CA PHE A 262 -4.97 -1.21 -12.81
C PHE A 262 -4.32 -0.07 -13.62
N GLU A 263 -3.32 -0.41 -14.41
CA GLU A 263 -2.81 0.49 -15.43
C GLU A 263 -3.91 0.72 -16.48
N LYS A 264 -4.23 1.99 -16.73
CA LYS A 264 -5.33 2.37 -17.62
C LYS A 264 -5.05 3.63 -18.39
N GLN A 265 -5.68 3.73 -19.54
CA GLN A 265 -5.66 4.90 -20.42
C GLN A 265 -7.08 5.20 -20.85
N ALA A 266 -7.46 6.48 -20.86
CA ALA A 266 -8.74 6.95 -21.37
C ALA A 266 -8.53 7.97 -22.48
N GLU A 267 -9.18 7.73 -23.62
CA GLU A 267 -9.17 8.62 -24.79
C GLU A 267 -10.58 9.16 -25.00
N HIS A 268 -10.71 10.47 -25.16
CA HIS A 268 -11.98 11.11 -25.47
C HIS A 268 -12.33 10.88 -26.96
N ILE A 269 -13.52 10.36 -27.26
CA ILE A 269 -13.95 10.08 -28.63
C ILE A 269 -14.95 11.15 -29.09
N ASP A 270 -15.95 11.44 -28.27
CA ASP A 270 -17.07 12.33 -28.59
C ASP A 270 -17.63 12.95 -27.29
N GLU A 271 -18.49 13.96 -27.36
CA GLU A 271 -18.98 14.77 -26.22
C GLU A 271 -19.17 14.01 -24.88
N ARG A 272 -19.62 12.74 -24.95
CA ARG A 272 -19.84 11.88 -23.77
C ARG A 272 -19.20 10.51 -23.87
N LYS A 273 -18.44 10.25 -24.94
CA LYS A 273 -17.89 8.93 -25.18
C LYS A 273 -16.40 8.90 -24.96
N TYR A 274 -15.98 7.94 -24.21
CA TYR A 274 -14.57 7.66 -23.93
C TYR A 274 -14.23 6.23 -24.33
N LYS A 275 -13.03 6.06 -24.84
CA LYS A 275 -12.44 4.75 -25.04
C LYS A 275 -11.46 4.51 -23.91
N VAL A 276 -11.71 3.50 -23.12
CA VAL A 276 -10.88 3.14 -21.99
C VAL A 276 -10.17 1.83 -22.25
N THR A 277 -8.87 1.82 -22.06
CA THR A 277 -8.01 0.63 -22.11
C THR A 277 -7.53 0.32 -20.71
N VAL A 278 -7.76 -0.89 -20.23
CA VAL A 278 -7.28 -1.37 -18.92
C VAL A 278 -6.36 -2.56 -19.15
N ILE A 279 -5.20 -2.53 -18.51
CA ILE A 279 -4.23 -3.62 -18.51
C ILE A 279 -4.38 -4.37 -17.19
N TYR A 280 -4.56 -5.68 -17.28
CA TYR A 280 -4.82 -6.55 -16.13
C TYR A 280 -4.06 -7.87 -16.26
N ASP A 281 -3.91 -8.59 -15.14
CA ASP A 281 -3.33 -9.92 -15.15
C ASP A 281 -4.38 -10.98 -15.54
N ARG A 282 -3.94 -12.04 -16.22
CA ARG A 282 -4.81 -13.15 -16.60
C ARG A 282 -5.65 -13.71 -15.43
N ASP A 283 -5.07 -13.75 -14.25
CA ASP A 283 -5.73 -14.29 -13.06
C ASP A 283 -6.88 -13.40 -12.57
N ASP A 284 -6.88 -12.11 -12.95
CA ASP A 284 -7.92 -11.13 -12.62
C ASP A 284 -9.06 -11.08 -13.66
N GLU A 285 -9.04 -11.95 -14.70
CA GLU A 285 -10.02 -11.89 -15.79
C GLU A 285 -11.47 -12.01 -15.33
N THR A 286 -11.73 -12.89 -14.35
CA THR A 286 -13.07 -13.05 -13.77
C THR A 286 -13.53 -11.79 -13.04
N GLU A 287 -12.65 -11.18 -12.25
CA GLU A 287 -12.92 -9.92 -11.54
C GLU A 287 -13.15 -8.79 -12.53
N MET A 288 -12.36 -8.72 -13.60
CA MET A 288 -12.53 -7.75 -14.68
C MET A 288 -13.91 -7.86 -15.35
N VAL A 289 -14.38 -9.08 -15.62
CA VAL A 289 -15.73 -9.31 -16.16
C VAL A 289 -16.82 -8.80 -15.22
N ILE A 290 -16.72 -9.13 -13.93
CA ILE A 290 -17.68 -8.69 -12.91
C ILE A 290 -17.73 -7.17 -12.83
N ARG A 291 -16.57 -6.52 -12.78
CA ARG A 291 -16.48 -5.07 -12.69
C ARG A 291 -17.05 -4.36 -13.92
N LEU A 292 -16.76 -4.86 -15.13
CA LEU A 292 -17.30 -4.28 -16.35
C LEU A 292 -18.82 -4.43 -16.44
N LEU A 293 -19.37 -5.61 -16.08
CA LEU A 293 -20.79 -5.85 -16.07
C LEU A 293 -21.54 -4.99 -15.03
N SER A 294 -20.90 -4.61 -13.93
CA SER A 294 -21.51 -3.76 -12.90
C SER A 294 -21.87 -2.34 -13.39
N PHE A 295 -21.26 -1.87 -14.47
CA PHE A 295 -21.59 -0.58 -15.08
C PHE A 295 -22.79 -0.66 -16.04
N GLY A 296 -23.28 -1.86 -16.32
CA GLY A 296 -24.46 -2.09 -17.17
C GLY A 296 -24.31 -1.47 -18.57
N PRO A 297 -25.35 -0.77 -19.08
CA PRO A 297 -25.37 -0.29 -20.46
C PRO A 297 -24.42 0.92 -20.71
N MET A 298 -23.78 1.44 -19.67
CA MET A 298 -22.82 2.55 -19.83
C MET A 298 -21.48 2.09 -20.40
N VAL A 299 -21.15 0.80 -20.30
CA VAL A 299 -19.91 0.22 -20.77
C VAL A 299 -20.18 -0.80 -21.86
N LYS A 300 -19.48 -0.64 -23.00
CA LYS A 300 -19.50 -1.60 -24.11
C LYS A 300 -18.09 -2.07 -24.40
N VAL A 301 -17.81 -3.33 -24.11
CA VAL A 301 -16.50 -3.94 -24.43
C VAL A 301 -16.36 -4.10 -25.94
N ILE A 302 -15.24 -3.65 -26.49
CA ILE A 302 -14.96 -3.65 -27.93
C ILE A 302 -13.76 -4.54 -28.32
N ALA A 303 -12.82 -4.78 -27.41
CA ALA A 303 -11.67 -5.63 -27.68
C ALA A 303 -11.07 -6.20 -26.38
N PRO A 304 -10.38 -7.34 -26.40
CA PRO A 304 -10.24 -8.27 -27.53
C PRO A 304 -11.54 -9.07 -27.78
N GLU A 305 -11.66 -9.68 -28.95
CA GLU A 305 -12.85 -10.46 -29.34
C GLU A 305 -13.14 -11.60 -28.35
N SER A 306 -12.11 -12.29 -27.88
CA SER A 306 -12.23 -13.33 -26.85
C SER A 306 -12.90 -12.83 -25.55
N PHE A 307 -12.61 -11.60 -25.14
CA PHE A 307 -13.21 -11.00 -23.95
C PHE A 307 -14.66 -10.55 -24.21
N VAL A 308 -14.93 -10.04 -25.43
CA VAL A 308 -16.30 -9.70 -25.87
C VAL A 308 -17.19 -10.95 -25.85
N ASP A 309 -16.68 -12.08 -26.35
CA ASP A 309 -17.43 -13.35 -26.35
C ASP A 309 -17.62 -13.89 -24.92
N LEU A 310 -16.67 -13.70 -24.02
CA LEU A 310 -16.82 -14.04 -22.62
C LEU A 310 -17.94 -13.23 -21.96
N ILE A 311 -18.01 -11.92 -22.21
CA ILE A 311 -19.11 -11.05 -21.72
C ILE A 311 -20.46 -11.49 -22.29
N LYS A 312 -20.54 -11.74 -23.61
CA LYS A 312 -21.77 -12.22 -24.27
C LYS A 312 -22.25 -13.52 -23.65
N LYS A 313 -21.36 -14.50 -23.45
CA LYS A 313 -21.68 -15.77 -22.82
C LYS A 313 -22.26 -15.58 -21.44
N ARG A 314 -21.63 -14.74 -20.59
CA ARG A 314 -22.14 -14.44 -19.24
C ARG A 314 -23.54 -13.84 -19.26
N LEU A 315 -23.82 -12.91 -20.18
CA LEU A 315 -25.15 -12.30 -20.32
C LEU A 315 -26.20 -13.31 -20.82
N VAL A 316 -25.83 -14.21 -21.73
CA VAL A 316 -26.73 -15.30 -22.20
C VAL A 316 -27.03 -16.28 -21.07
N ASP A 317 -26.00 -16.69 -20.34
CA ASP A 317 -26.15 -17.60 -19.20
C ASP A 317 -27.08 -16.97 -18.13
N GLN A 318 -26.91 -15.67 -17.86
CA GLN A 318 -27.77 -14.93 -16.90
C GLN A 318 -29.22 -14.87 -17.40
N LYS A 319 -29.44 -14.62 -18.69
CA LYS A 319 -30.81 -14.63 -19.27
C LYS A 319 -31.47 -16.00 -19.17
N SER A 320 -30.70 -17.11 -19.32
CA SER A 320 -31.20 -18.48 -19.21
C SER A 320 -31.60 -18.85 -17.78
N CYS A 321 -31.11 -18.13 -16.76
CA CYS A 321 -31.51 -18.32 -15.35
C CYS A 321 -32.87 -17.70 -14.99
N GLY A 322 -33.58 -17.12 -15.95
CA GLY A 322 -34.96 -16.62 -15.73
C GLY A 322 -35.04 -15.22 -15.13
N LEU A 323 -33.98 -14.45 -15.24
CA LEU A 323 -33.92 -13.01 -14.87
C LEU A 323 -34.21 -12.10 -16.06
#